data_9a901615cf008a437902fe4704a8ef74
#
_entry.id   9a901615cf008a437902fe4704a8ef74
#
_cell.length_a   1.000
_cell.length_b   1.000
_cell.length_c   1.000
_cell.angle_alpha   90.00
_cell.angle_beta   90.00
_cell.angle_gamma   90.00
#
_symmetry.space_group_name_H-M   'P 1'
#
loop_
_entity.id
_entity.type
_entity.pdbx_description
1 polymer ?
#
loop_
_entity_poly.entity_id
_entity_poly.type
_entity_poly.pdbx_seq_one_letter_code
_entity_poly.pdbx_strand_id
1 'polypeptide(L)'
;MIRIGAQVSVAGGMQLTLTEAQQIGFECLQIFSRSPVGGQSRGLPQSKRMAEWLAGAHIRPLFVHAPYFVNPAATDNVRHARACQVLGDEMRRVRHLAGDFLVLHPGHQQTGASPDEALDAFADTVVSLLSTRGRVLIENTAGQGKEVGANFEDLARVFNAVGKTSRVGLMLDTAHAMAFGYPLTTADDWNRLCGLIDEYIGLARVKGVHLNDSMFAVGSRRDQHAALLTGYLGPRALHGIVATADLYNWPLILETPGKNAAARAADLEILRNMIMGL
;
A
#
# COMPACT_ATOMS: atom_id res chain seq x y z
N MET A 1 -3.42 -5.43 -19.40
CA MET A 1 -2.21 -4.58 -19.38
C MET A 1 -2.07 -4.01 -17.98
N ILE A 2 -0.94 -4.23 -17.36
CA ILE A 2 -0.61 -3.78 -16.01
C ILE A 2 -0.60 -2.24 -15.92
N ARG A 3 -1.09 -1.69 -14.82
CA ARG A 3 -1.07 -0.25 -14.56
C ARG A 3 0.06 0.08 -13.60
N ILE A 4 0.85 1.09 -13.95
CA ILE A 4 1.97 1.55 -13.14
C ILE A 4 1.68 2.97 -12.67
N GLY A 5 1.99 3.23 -11.42
CA GLY A 5 1.87 4.55 -10.80
C GLY A 5 2.86 4.74 -9.67
N ALA A 6 2.67 5.81 -8.92
CA ALA A 6 3.53 6.12 -7.79
C ALA A 6 2.77 6.81 -6.64
N GLN A 7 3.38 6.78 -5.45
CA GLN A 7 3.02 7.67 -4.35
C GLN A 7 3.42 9.10 -4.72
N VAL A 8 2.44 10.01 -4.75
CA VAL A 8 2.66 11.40 -5.14
C VAL A 8 2.14 12.38 -4.10
N SER A 9 2.79 13.54 -4.03
CA SER A 9 2.36 14.62 -3.15
C SER A 9 1.26 15.45 -3.80
N VAL A 10 0.21 15.73 -3.05
CA VAL A 10 -0.86 16.64 -3.47
C VAL A 10 -0.67 18.06 -2.93
N ALA A 11 0.54 18.41 -2.50
CA ALA A 11 0.84 19.72 -1.89
C ALA A 11 0.58 20.90 -2.84
N GLY A 12 0.78 20.72 -4.15
CA GLY A 12 0.49 21.72 -5.19
C GLY A 12 -0.97 21.77 -5.64
N GLY A 13 -1.82 20.91 -5.09
CA GLY A 13 -3.21 20.73 -5.49
C GLY A 13 -3.43 19.54 -6.42
N MET A 14 -4.61 18.94 -6.31
CA MET A 14 -4.92 17.67 -6.99
C MET A 14 -4.85 17.75 -8.51
N GLN A 15 -5.33 18.85 -9.09
CA GLN A 15 -5.33 19.01 -10.55
C GLN A 15 -3.90 19.02 -11.12
N LEU A 16 -3.00 19.78 -10.48
CA LEU A 16 -1.59 19.81 -10.89
C LEU A 16 -0.95 18.43 -10.76
N THR A 17 -1.19 17.74 -9.63
CA THR A 17 -0.71 16.38 -9.39
C THR A 17 -1.15 15.42 -10.49
N LEU A 18 -2.42 15.45 -10.90
CA LEU A 18 -2.93 14.59 -11.97
C LEU A 18 -2.33 14.95 -13.34
N THR A 19 -2.13 16.23 -13.63
CA THR A 19 -1.48 16.68 -14.86
C THR A 19 -0.03 16.19 -14.93
N GLU A 20 0.74 16.34 -13.86
CA GLU A 20 2.11 15.85 -13.78
C GLU A 20 2.19 14.32 -13.90
N ALA A 21 1.30 13.60 -13.21
CA ALA A 21 1.22 12.15 -13.30
C ALA A 21 0.92 11.67 -14.72
N GLN A 22 0.01 12.35 -15.42
CA GLN A 22 -0.31 12.05 -16.81
C GLN A 22 0.86 12.34 -17.76
N GLN A 23 1.60 13.43 -17.55
CA GLN A 23 2.79 13.78 -18.32
C GLN A 23 3.92 12.75 -18.14
N ILE A 24 4.10 12.20 -16.94
CA ILE A 24 5.04 11.12 -16.67
C ILE A 24 4.54 9.81 -17.31
N GLY A 25 3.22 9.65 -17.45
CA GLY A 25 2.57 8.48 -18.02
C GLY A 25 2.16 7.45 -16.95
N PHE A 26 1.85 7.89 -15.73
CA PHE A 26 1.25 7.05 -14.72
C PHE A 26 -0.23 6.76 -15.02
N GLU A 27 -0.66 5.53 -14.76
CA GLU A 27 -2.02 5.05 -15.01
C GLU A 27 -2.81 4.79 -13.72
N CYS A 28 -2.13 4.73 -12.59
CA CYS A 28 -2.70 4.69 -11.25
C CYS A 28 -1.89 5.58 -10.31
N LEU A 29 -2.42 5.92 -9.15
CA LEU A 29 -1.72 6.77 -8.18
C LEU A 29 -2.02 6.36 -6.75
N GLN A 30 -1.08 6.66 -5.86
CA GLN A 30 -1.31 6.72 -4.43
C GLN A 30 -1.04 8.12 -3.89
N ILE A 31 -1.85 8.56 -2.94
CA ILE A 31 -1.74 9.87 -2.30
C ILE A 31 -2.05 9.76 -0.80
N PHE A 32 -1.61 10.76 -0.04
CA PHE A 32 -2.18 11.05 1.27
C PHE A 32 -3.28 12.09 1.13
N SER A 33 -4.44 11.83 1.73
CA SER A 33 -5.56 12.79 1.74
C SER A 33 -5.33 13.98 2.67
N ARG A 34 -4.40 13.83 3.61
CA ARG A 34 -3.91 14.83 4.58
C ARG A 34 -2.42 14.61 4.83
N SER A 35 -1.80 15.49 5.64
CA SER A 35 -0.41 15.27 6.07
C SER A 35 -0.25 13.92 6.78
N PRO A 36 0.68 13.06 6.36
CA PRO A 36 0.88 11.74 6.97
C PRO A 36 1.42 11.80 8.40
N VAL A 37 2.06 12.92 8.77
CA VAL A 37 2.64 13.13 10.12
C VAL A 37 1.73 13.96 11.03
N GLY A 38 0.51 14.27 10.60
CA GLY A 38 -0.44 15.08 11.36
C GLY A 38 -0.46 16.55 10.95
N GLY A 39 -1.21 17.37 11.72
CA GLY A 39 -1.45 18.78 11.43
C GLY A 39 -2.82 19.04 10.81
N GLN A 40 -3.04 20.27 10.33
CA GLN A 40 -4.32 20.64 9.72
C GLN A 40 -4.54 19.91 8.40
N SER A 41 -5.73 19.36 8.23
CA SER A 41 -6.12 18.76 6.95
C SER A 41 -6.49 19.86 5.95
N ARG A 42 -5.98 19.72 4.72
CA ARG A 42 -6.40 20.61 3.62
C ARG A 42 -7.84 20.31 3.20
N GLY A 43 -8.52 21.32 2.69
CA GLY A 43 -9.81 21.15 2.04
C GLY A 43 -9.69 20.19 0.83
N LEU A 44 -10.73 19.40 0.62
CA LEU A 44 -10.82 18.51 -0.53
C LEU A 44 -11.52 19.18 -1.70
N PRO A 45 -11.17 18.89 -2.96
CA PRO A 45 -11.95 19.34 -4.11
C PRO A 45 -13.34 18.71 -4.07
N GLN A 46 -14.31 19.30 -4.76
CA GLN A 46 -15.64 18.70 -4.87
C GLN A 46 -15.54 17.29 -5.52
N SER A 47 -16.25 16.31 -4.97
CA SER A 47 -16.16 14.91 -5.38
C SER A 47 -16.49 14.67 -6.87
N LYS A 48 -17.50 15.39 -7.41
CA LYS A 48 -17.83 15.33 -8.84
C LYS A 48 -16.65 15.80 -9.70
N ARG A 49 -16.05 16.93 -9.34
CA ARG A 49 -14.89 17.50 -10.04
C ARG A 49 -13.68 16.57 -9.97
N MET A 50 -13.47 15.94 -8.82
CA MET A 50 -12.39 14.95 -8.65
C MET A 50 -12.58 13.74 -9.56
N ALA A 51 -13.80 13.21 -9.65
CA ALA A 51 -14.11 12.10 -10.54
C ALA A 51 -13.89 12.46 -12.02
N GLU A 52 -14.28 13.68 -12.43
CA GLU A 52 -14.07 14.21 -13.78
C GLU A 52 -12.55 14.31 -14.10
N TRP A 53 -11.75 14.84 -13.18
CA TRP A 53 -10.31 14.96 -13.36
C TRP A 53 -9.62 13.59 -13.50
N LEU A 54 -9.97 12.62 -12.65
CA LEU A 54 -9.42 11.26 -12.73
C LEU A 54 -9.79 10.57 -14.03
N ALA A 55 -11.04 10.74 -14.49
CA ALA A 55 -11.50 10.19 -15.76
C ALA A 55 -10.77 10.83 -16.95
N GLY A 56 -10.63 12.16 -16.95
CA GLY A 56 -9.90 12.89 -18.01
C GLY A 56 -8.40 12.58 -18.04
N ALA A 57 -7.80 12.27 -16.90
CA ALA A 57 -6.41 11.86 -16.82
C ALA A 57 -6.19 10.36 -17.10
N HIS A 58 -7.25 9.56 -17.22
CA HIS A 58 -7.20 8.10 -17.34
C HIS A 58 -6.44 7.40 -16.20
N ILE A 59 -6.49 7.98 -14.98
CA ILE A 59 -5.79 7.49 -13.79
C ILE A 59 -6.74 6.68 -12.92
N ARG A 60 -6.53 5.36 -12.87
CA ARG A 60 -7.26 4.41 -12.02
C ARG A 60 -6.44 3.14 -11.79
N PRO A 61 -6.49 2.53 -10.58
CA PRO A 61 -7.15 3.02 -9.38
C PRO A 61 -6.42 4.21 -8.74
N LEU A 62 -7.15 4.98 -7.91
CA LEU A 62 -6.58 5.93 -6.96
C LEU A 62 -6.60 5.29 -5.57
N PHE A 63 -5.41 5.07 -5.03
CA PHE A 63 -5.20 4.65 -3.65
C PHE A 63 -5.04 5.88 -2.75
N VAL A 64 -5.58 5.80 -1.55
CA VAL A 64 -5.35 6.81 -0.51
C VAL A 64 -4.70 6.11 0.67
N HIS A 65 -3.48 6.48 0.99
CA HIS A 65 -2.77 5.89 2.11
C HIS A 65 -3.20 6.56 3.44
N ALA A 66 -3.42 5.76 4.46
CA ALA A 66 -3.73 6.23 5.80
C ALA A 66 -2.53 6.96 6.42
N PRO A 67 -2.75 8.00 7.24
CA PRO A 67 -1.65 8.74 7.85
C PRO A 67 -0.92 7.91 8.91
N TYR A 68 0.41 8.06 9.00
CA TYR A 68 1.26 7.29 9.92
C TYR A 68 1.09 7.60 11.40
N PHE A 69 0.50 8.75 11.74
CA PHE A 69 0.28 9.10 13.16
C PHE A 69 -0.83 8.29 13.84
N VAL A 70 -1.56 7.46 13.08
CA VAL A 70 -2.62 6.59 13.58
C VAL A 70 -2.04 5.20 13.85
N ASN A 71 -2.32 4.64 15.01
CA ASN A 71 -2.03 3.24 15.29
C ASN A 71 -3.33 2.40 15.28
N PRO A 72 -3.62 1.70 14.18
CA PRO A 72 -4.84 0.88 14.08
C PRO A 72 -4.85 -0.31 15.05
N ALA A 73 -3.67 -0.77 15.49
CA ALA A 73 -3.49 -1.85 16.47
C ALA A 73 -3.46 -1.37 17.93
N ALA A 74 -4.00 -0.18 18.20
CA ALA A 74 -4.04 0.34 19.57
C ALA A 74 -4.95 -0.51 20.46
N THR A 75 -4.42 -1.01 21.58
CA THR A 75 -5.16 -1.82 22.57
C THR A 75 -5.76 -1.01 23.72
N ASP A 76 -5.31 0.23 23.90
CA ASP A 76 -5.95 1.20 24.80
C ASP A 76 -7.26 1.70 24.20
N ASN A 77 -8.37 1.61 24.95
CA ASN A 77 -9.71 1.93 24.46
C ASN A 77 -9.84 3.35 23.88
N VAL A 78 -9.18 4.36 24.48
CA VAL A 78 -9.26 5.76 24.03
C VAL A 78 -8.49 5.92 22.71
N ARG A 79 -7.31 5.33 22.62
CA ARG A 79 -6.48 5.38 21.40
C ARG A 79 -7.10 4.56 20.30
N HIS A 80 -7.68 3.39 20.60
CA HIS A 80 -8.40 2.57 19.64
C HIS A 80 -9.61 3.31 19.06
N ALA A 81 -10.46 3.87 19.92
CA ALA A 81 -11.60 4.66 19.48
C ALA A 81 -11.16 5.86 18.60
N ARG A 82 -10.05 6.51 18.96
CA ARG A 82 -9.48 7.59 18.17
C ARG A 82 -8.97 7.10 16.82
N ALA A 83 -8.31 5.94 16.75
CA ALA A 83 -7.86 5.34 15.51
C ALA A 83 -9.05 5.03 14.58
N CYS A 84 -10.09 4.36 15.08
CA CYS A 84 -11.32 4.09 14.35
C CYS A 84 -11.98 5.37 13.82
N GLN A 85 -12.03 6.43 14.63
CA GLN A 85 -12.58 7.73 14.23
C GLN A 85 -11.79 8.36 13.08
N VAL A 86 -10.45 8.41 13.18
CA VAL A 86 -9.59 9.00 12.14
C VAL A 86 -9.66 8.19 10.86
N LEU A 87 -9.57 6.86 10.94
CA LEU A 87 -9.64 5.99 9.76
C LEU A 87 -11.04 6.00 9.12
N GLY A 88 -12.10 6.08 9.92
CA GLY A 88 -13.46 6.30 9.41
C GLY A 88 -13.60 7.63 8.67
N ASP A 89 -12.89 8.70 9.11
CA ASP A 89 -12.77 9.94 8.37
C ASP A 89 -11.98 9.75 7.07
N GLU A 90 -10.86 9.01 7.09
CA GLU A 90 -10.12 8.67 5.87
C GLU A 90 -11.01 7.93 4.85
N MET A 91 -11.83 6.98 5.27
CA MET A 91 -12.80 6.31 4.39
C MET A 91 -13.79 7.30 3.76
N ARG A 92 -14.23 8.33 4.49
CA ARG A 92 -15.07 9.40 3.92
C ARG A 92 -14.28 10.24 2.90
N ARG A 93 -13.01 10.54 3.19
CA ARG A 93 -12.10 11.29 2.31
C ARG A 93 -11.81 10.52 1.03
N VAL A 94 -11.55 9.20 1.10
CA VAL A 94 -11.40 8.32 -0.07
C VAL A 94 -12.60 8.47 -1.01
N ARG A 95 -13.82 8.37 -0.49
CA ARG A 95 -15.04 8.53 -1.31
C ARG A 95 -15.17 9.93 -1.91
N HIS A 96 -14.84 10.96 -1.13
CA HIS A 96 -14.88 12.34 -1.59
C HIS A 96 -13.88 12.60 -2.72
N LEU A 97 -12.73 11.96 -2.67
CA LEU A 97 -11.69 11.99 -3.70
C LEU A 97 -12.00 11.07 -4.89
N ALA A 98 -13.15 10.42 -4.92
CA ALA A 98 -13.46 9.35 -5.87
C ALA A 98 -12.36 8.26 -5.91
N GLY A 99 -11.67 8.04 -4.79
CA GLY A 99 -10.65 7.01 -4.61
C GLY A 99 -11.24 5.61 -4.58
N ASP A 100 -10.42 4.64 -4.91
CA ASP A 100 -10.83 3.25 -5.00
C ASP A 100 -10.58 2.48 -3.70
N PHE A 101 -9.50 2.79 -2.99
CA PHE A 101 -9.08 2.07 -1.79
C PHE A 101 -8.47 3.01 -0.74
N LEU A 102 -8.69 2.65 0.54
CA LEU A 102 -7.87 3.11 1.66
C LEU A 102 -6.78 2.05 1.90
N VAL A 103 -5.51 2.42 1.84
CA VAL A 103 -4.37 1.55 2.19
C VAL A 103 -3.94 1.89 3.61
N LEU A 104 -3.69 0.89 4.45
CA LEU A 104 -3.23 1.12 5.81
C LEU A 104 -2.29 0.02 6.32
N HIS A 105 -1.28 0.42 7.08
CA HIS A 105 -0.47 -0.47 7.88
C HIS A 105 -1.27 -1.00 9.08
N PRO A 106 -1.05 -2.23 9.55
CA PRO A 106 -1.62 -2.75 10.77
C PRO A 106 -1.32 -1.92 12.02
N GLY A 107 -0.16 -1.28 12.06
CA GLY A 107 0.29 -0.50 13.21
C GLY A 107 1.27 -1.27 14.10
N HIS A 108 1.32 -0.92 15.37
CA HIS A 108 2.34 -1.45 16.27
C HIS A 108 1.77 -1.80 17.65
N GLN A 109 2.38 -2.78 18.27
CA GLN A 109 2.12 -3.23 19.63
C GLN A 109 2.41 -2.09 20.63
N GLN A 110 1.48 -1.83 21.54
CA GLN A 110 1.67 -0.89 22.65
C GLN A 110 2.42 -1.54 23.82
N THR A 111 3.01 -0.71 24.67
CA THR A 111 3.66 -1.17 25.90
C THR A 111 2.63 -1.87 26.80
N GLY A 112 2.94 -3.09 27.22
CA GLY A 112 2.07 -3.90 28.08
C GLY A 112 1.08 -4.79 27.32
N ALA A 113 0.90 -4.61 26.00
CA ALA A 113 0.10 -5.51 25.17
C ALA A 113 0.98 -6.58 24.53
N SER A 114 0.41 -7.72 24.18
CA SER A 114 1.03 -8.76 23.35
C SER A 114 0.86 -8.44 21.84
N PRO A 115 1.65 -9.08 20.95
CA PRO A 115 1.42 -9.00 19.51
C PRO A 115 0.02 -9.47 19.10
N ASP A 116 -0.49 -10.51 19.74
CA ASP A 116 -1.82 -11.05 19.48
C ASP A 116 -2.94 -10.07 19.83
N GLU A 117 -2.87 -9.41 20.99
CA GLU A 117 -3.82 -8.35 21.34
C GLU A 117 -3.77 -7.17 20.37
N ALA A 118 -2.59 -6.83 19.87
CA ALA A 118 -2.44 -5.79 18.87
C ALA A 118 -3.07 -6.20 17.51
N LEU A 119 -2.91 -7.46 17.08
CA LEU A 119 -3.54 -7.98 15.87
C LEU A 119 -5.06 -8.05 16.00
N ASP A 120 -5.58 -8.45 17.16
CA ASP A 120 -7.01 -8.48 17.41
C ASP A 120 -7.61 -7.05 17.41
N ALA A 121 -6.94 -6.09 18.04
CA ALA A 121 -7.33 -4.69 18.00
C ALA A 121 -7.30 -4.12 16.55
N PHE A 122 -6.32 -4.55 15.75
CA PHE A 122 -6.28 -4.19 14.34
C PHE A 122 -7.43 -4.80 13.55
N ALA A 123 -7.75 -6.07 13.79
CA ALA A 123 -8.90 -6.73 13.17
C ALA A 123 -10.22 -6.01 13.50
N ASP A 124 -10.43 -5.63 14.75
CA ASP A 124 -11.58 -4.84 15.20
C ASP A 124 -11.63 -3.47 14.50
N THR A 125 -10.49 -2.81 14.34
CA THR A 125 -10.39 -1.58 13.56
C THR A 125 -10.86 -1.80 12.12
N VAL A 126 -10.37 -2.81 11.41
CA VAL A 126 -10.76 -3.11 10.04
C VAL A 126 -12.25 -3.43 9.94
N VAL A 127 -12.79 -4.24 10.86
CA VAL A 127 -14.23 -4.55 10.94
C VAL A 127 -15.04 -3.28 11.13
N SER A 128 -14.60 -2.36 12.00
CA SER A 128 -15.29 -1.08 12.23
C SER A 128 -15.39 -0.24 10.95
N LEU A 129 -14.35 -0.24 10.09
CA LEU A 129 -14.34 0.45 8.82
C LEU A 129 -15.35 -0.10 7.82
N LEU A 130 -15.74 -1.36 7.94
CA LEU A 130 -16.77 -1.95 7.09
C LEU A 130 -18.18 -1.41 7.35
N SER A 131 -18.41 -0.70 8.45
CA SER A 131 -19.65 0.06 8.67
C SER A 131 -19.79 1.24 7.70
N THR A 132 -18.69 1.72 7.14
CA THR A 132 -18.67 2.75 6.11
C THR A 132 -18.63 2.12 4.71
N ARG A 133 -19.07 2.87 3.68
CA ARG A 133 -18.87 2.43 2.30
C ARG A 133 -17.42 2.66 1.88
N GLY A 134 -16.84 1.72 1.14
CA GLY A 134 -15.47 1.81 0.61
C GLY A 134 -14.75 0.48 0.71
N ARG A 135 -13.51 0.46 0.26
CA ARG A 135 -12.63 -0.72 0.26
C ARG A 135 -11.34 -0.39 0.99
N VAL A 136 -10.82 -1.36 1.71
CA VAL A 136 -9.61 -1.26 2.52
C VAL A 136 -8.57 -2.24 1.99
N LEU A 137 -7.33 -1.81 1.89
CA LEU A 137 -6.20 -2.69 1.67
C LEU A 137 -5.32 -2.68 2.91
N ILE A 138 -5.07 -3.86 3.43
CA ILE A 138 -4.12 -4.09 4.50
C ILE A 138 -2.76 -4.25 3.85
N GLU A 139 -1.78 -3.50 4.30
CA GLU A 139 -0.41 -3.59 3.82
C GLU A 139 0.44 -4.42 4.80
N ASN A 140 1.27 -5.35 4.28
CA ASN A 140 2.26 -6.02 5.11
C ASN A 140 3.33 -5.03 5.56
N THR A 141 3.83 -5.17 6.79
CA THR A 141 4.85 -4.28 7.36
C THR A 141 6.25 -4.90 7.33
N ALA A 142 7.27 -4.08 7.53
CA ALA A 142 8.66 -4.52 7.64
C ALA A 142 8.95 -5.28 8.96
N GLY A 143 8.06 -5.21 9.93
CA GLY A 143 8.29 -5.71 11.28
C GLY A 143 9.33 -4.89 12.03
N GLN A 144 9.43 -3.58 11.72
CA GLN A 144 10.34 -2.67 12.38
C GLN A 144 9.87 -2.38 13.80
N GLY A 145 10.77 -2.51 14.77
CA GLY A 145 10.44 -2.26 16.17
C GLY A 145 9.37 -3.22 16.69
N LYS A 146 8.15 -2.70 16.90
CA LYS A 146 6.99 -3.45 17.41
C LYS A 146 5.83 -3.49 16.41
N GLU A 147 6.08 -3.31 15.14
CA GLU A 147 5.06 -3.45 14.10
C GLU A 147 4.47 -4.85 14.08
N VAL A 148 3.16 -4.93 13.86
CA VAL A 148 2.43 -6.19 13.66
C VAL A 148 2.04 -6.35 12.19
N GLY A 149 1.67 -7.58 11.79
CA GLY A 149 1.24 -7.87 10.41
C GLY A 149 2.39 -7.90 9.40
N ALA A 150 3.59 -8.25 9.85
CA ALA A 150 4.75 -8.40 8.99
C ALA A 150 4.79 -9.78 8.31
N ASN A 151 4.25 -10.83 8.93
CA ASN A 151 4.10 -12.13 8.32
C ASN A 151 2.66 -12.37 7.83
N PHE A 152 2.52 -13.26 6.85
CA PHE A 152 1.21 -13.52 6.23
C PHE A 152 0.30 -14.40 7.08
N GLU A 153 0.83 -15.16 8.02
CA GLU A 153 0.06 -15.91 9.01
C GLU A 153 -0.69 -14.98 9.96
N ASP A 154 -0.02 -13.94 10.48
CA ASP A 154 -0.64 -12.91 11.30
C ASP A 154 -1.73 -12.16 10.52
N LEU A 155 -1.45 -11.80 9.26
CA LEU A 155 -2.43 -11.15 8.41
C LEU A 155 -3.63 -12.08 8.12
N ALA A 156 -3.42 -13.38 7.98
CA ALA A 156 -4.51 -14.34 7.80
C ALA A 156 -5.50 -14.31 8.96
N ARG A 157 -5.04 -14.12 10.22
CA ARG A 157 -5.94 -13.94 11.39
C ARG A 157 -6.87 -12.75 11.19
N VAL A 158 -6.31 -11.62 10.73
CA VAL A 158 -7.10 -10.42 10.44
C VAL A 158 -8.11 -10.67 9.30
N PHE A 159 -7.67 -11.30 8.20
CA PHE A 159 -8.55 -11.65 7.09
C PHE A 159 -9.65 -12.64 7.50
N ASN A 160 -9.39 -13.56 8.42
CA ASN A 160 -10.38 -14.48 8.95
C ASN A 160 -11.39 -13.76 9.85
N ALA A 161 -10.96 -12.84 10.70
CA ALA A 161 -11.84 -12.03 11.55
C ALA A 161 -12.77 -11.12 10.70
N VAL A 162 -12.25 -10.55 9.63
CA VAL A 162 -13.02 -9.72 8.68
C VAL A 162 -14.00 -10.55 7.86
N GLY A 163 -13.73 -11.84 7.66
CA GLY A 163 -14.58 -12.77 6.92
C GLY A 163 -14.48 -12.66 5.40
N LYS A 164 -15.44 -13.32 4.72
CA LYS A 164 -15.50 -13.39 3.25
C LYS A 164 -16.11 -12.11 2.67
N THR A 165 -15.33 -11.04 2.59
CA THR A 165 -15.77 -9.80 1.92
C THR A 165 -14.79 -9.41 0.82
N SER A 166 -15.31 -8.91 -0.31
CA SER A 166 -14.50 -8.32 -1.39
C SER A 166 -14.05 -6.89 -1.09
N ARG A 167 -14.44 -6.34 0.07
CA ARG A 167 -14.15 -4.97 0.47
C ARG A 167 -12.81 -4.83 1.18
N VAL A 168 -12.20 -5.94 1.60
CA VAL A 168 -10.86 -5.96 2.22
C VAL A 168 -9.93 -6.81 1.37
N GLY A 169 -8.79 -6.26 1.02
CA GLY A 169 -7.74 -6.90 0.25
C GLY A 169 -6.35 -6.63 0.84
N LEU A 170 -5.35 -7.18 0.18
CA LEU A 170 -3.93 -6.99 0.49
C LEU A 170 -3.32 -5.98 -0.48
N MET A 171 -2.57 -5.01 0.04
CA MET A 171 -1.52 -4.29 -0.65
C MET A 171 -0.20 -4.97 -0.28
N LEU A 172 0.48 -5.55 -1.26
CA LEU A 172 1.75 -6.23 -1.03
C LEU A 172 2.90 -5.26 -1.21
N ASP A 173 3.64 -4.96 -0.13
CA ASP A 173 4.90 -4.22 -0.24
C ASP A 173 6.09 -5.18 -0.30
N THR A 174 6.89 -5.03 -1.36
CA THR A 174 8.03 -5.90 -1.64
C THR A 174 9.25 -5.59 -0.77
N ALA A 175 9.50 -4.32 -0.43
CA ALA A 175 10.58 -3.93 0.48
C ALA A 175 10.26 -4.35 1.92
N HIS A 176 9.01 -4.21 2.37
CA HIS A 176 8.56 -4.69 3.67
C HIS A 176 8.70 -6.22 3.79
N ALA A 177 8.28 -6.96 2.75
CA ALA A 177 8.44 -8.41 2.72
C ALA A 177 9.92 -8.80 2.86
N MET A 178 10.82 -8.15 2.11
CA MET A 178 12.27 -8.37 2.24
C MET A 178 12.78 -7.99 3.62
N ALA A 179 12.41 -6.84 4.13
CA ALA A 179 12.85 -6.37 5.45
C ALA A 179 12.39 -7.32 6.56
N PHE A 180 11.20 -7.90 6.45
CA PHE A 180 10.72 -8.90 7.38
C PHE A 180 11.52 -10.20 7.32
N GLY A 181 11.92 -10.66 6.13
CA GLY A 181 12.71 -11.88 6.00
C GLY A 181 12.34 -12.77 4.81
N TYR A 182 11.44 -12.33 3.92
CA TYR A 182 11.13 -13.04 2.69
C TYR A 182 12.12 -12.62 1.59
N PRO A 183 13.01 -13.52 1.12
CA PRO A 183 13.94 -13.19 0.05
C PRO A 183 13.18 -12.84 -1.24
N LEU A 184 13.68 -11.85 -1.98
CA LEU A 184 13.19 -11.49 -3.31
C LEU A 184 14.38 -11.21 -4.24
N THR A 185 15.27 -12.18 -4.35
CA THR A 185 16.48 -12.10 -5.20
C THR A 185 16.34 -12.91 -6.49
N THR A 186 15.54 -13.97 -6.45
CA THR A 186 15.33 -14.90 -7.57
C THR A 186 13.85 -15.03 -7.92
N ALA A 187 13.55 -15.60 -9.09
CA ALA A 187 12.18 -15.94 -9.46
C ALA A 187 11.56 -16.98 -8.50
N ASP A 188 12.35 -17.93 -8.00
CA ASP A 188 11.87 -18.92 -7.05
C ASP A 188 11.53 -18.31 -5.69
N ASP A 189 12.25 -17.26 -5.27
CA ASP A 189 11.91 -16.51 -4.07
C ASP A 189 10.51 -15.88 -4.21
N TRP A 190 10.26 -15.24 -5.35
CA TRP A 190 8.97 -14.67 -5.66
C TRP A 190 7.85 -15.72 -5.70
N ASN A 191 8.09 -16.86 -6.36
CA ASN A 191 7.11 -17.93 -6.43
C ASN A 191 6.80 -18.51 -5.04
N ARG A 192 7.80 -18.65 -4.17
CA ARG A 192 7.59 -19.07 -2.77
C ARG A 192 6.75 -18.07 -2.00
N LEU A 193 7.02 -16.77 -2.17
CA LEU A 193 6.22 -15.72 -1.53
C LEU A 193 4.76 -15.75 -2.01
N CYS A 194 4.54 -15.88 -3.32
CA CYS A 194 3.19 -16.04 -3.87
C CYS A 194 2.48 -17.28 -3.29
N GLY A 195 3.19 -18.41 -3.16
CA GLY A 195 2.66 -19.62 -2.54
C GLY A 195 2.22 -19.41 -1.10
N LEU A 196 3.00 -18.71 -0.29
CA LEU A 196 2.64 -18.37 1.09
C LEU A 196 1.43 -17.43 1.15
N ILE A 197 1.38 -16.42 0.29
CA ILE A 197 0.24 -15.51 0.22
C ILE A 197 -1.03 -16.28 -0.18
N ASP A 198 -0.92 -17.18 -1.15
CA ASP A 198 -2.07 -17.98 -1.59
C ASP A 198 -2.56 -18.92 -0.48
N GLU A 199 -1.66 -19.57 0.23
CA GLU A 199 -1.97 -20.47 1.34
C GLU A 199 -2.69 -19.75 2.49
N TYR A 200 -2.18 -18.62 2.94
CA TYR A 200 -2.67 -17.94 4.14
C TYR A 200 -3.82 -16.96 3.85
N ILE A 201 -3.80 -16.28 2.71
CA ILE A 201 -4.71 -15.15 2.42
C ILE A 201 -5.52 -15.40 1.15
N GLY A 202 -4.91 -16.02 0.14
CA GLY A 202 -5.40 -16.18 -1.22
C GLY A 202 -4.94 -15.04 -2.14
N LEU A 203 -4.29 -15.38 -3.26
CA LEU A 203 -3.80 -14.40 -4.26
C LEU A 203 -4.90 -13.50 -4.82
N ALA A 204 -6.14 -13.98 -4.86
CA ALA A 204 -7.30 -13.20 -5.28
C ALA A 204 -7.58 -11.98 -4.39
N ARG A 205 -7.05 -11.95 -3.17
CA ARG A 205 -7.17 -10.81 -2.25
C ARG A 205 -6.12 -9.73 -2.47
N VAL A 206 -5.03 -10.00 -3.19
CA VAL A 206 -4.06 -8.98 -3.58
C VAL A 206 -4.74 -8.03 -4.57
N LYS A 207 -4.69 -6.72 -4.31
CA LYS A 207 -5.33 -5.68 -5.11
C LYS A 207 -4.37 -4.62 -5.61
N GLY A 208 -3.11 -4.74 -5.25
CA GLY A 208 -2.03 -3.88 -5.69
C GLY A 208 -0.71 -4.29 -5.04
N VAL A 209 0.36 -3.80 -5.60
CA VAL A 209 1.72 -4.03 -5.10
C VAL A 209 2.40 -2.67 -4.93
N HIS A 210 2.90 -2.39 -3.73
CA HIS A 210 3.94 -1.40 -3.53
C HIS A 210 5.25 -2.03 -4.00
N LEU A 211 5.64 -1.67 -5.21
CA LEU A 211 6.83 -2.20 -5.85
C LEU A 211 8.04 -1.36 -5.45
N ASN A 212 8.66 -1.75 -4.38
CA ASN A 212 9.77 -1.04 -3.77
C ASN A 212 10.99 -1.95 -3.67
N ASP A 213 12.18 -1.40 -3.99
CA ASP A 213 13.44 -2.05 -3.66
C ASP A 213 13.83 -1.68 -2.22
N SER A 214 14.62 -2.53 -1.57
CA SER A 214 15.04 -2.32 -0.18
C SER A 214 16.50 -1.87 -0.10
N MET A 215 16.77 -0.82 0.68
CA MET A 215 18.16 -0.39 0.96
C MET A 215 18.92 -1.38 1.83
N PHE A 216 18.23 -2.30 2.50
CA PHE A 216 18.84 -3.23 3.45
C PHE A 216 18.61 -4.67 3.03
N ALA A 217 19.50 -5.54 3.47
CA ALA A 217 19.41 -6.98 3.23
C ALA A 217 18.15 -7.59 3.86
N VAL A 218 17.80 -8.75 3.36
CA VAL A 218 16.69 -9.58 3.85
C VAL A 218 16.79 -9.79 5.37
N GLY A 219 15.67 -9.61 6.06
CA GLY A 219 15.56 -9.79 7.51
C GLY A 219 16.08 -8.62 8.35
N SER A 220 16.40 -7.50 7.73
CA SER A 220 16.93 -6.30 8.40
C SER A 220 15.96 -5.64 9.39
N ARG A 221 14.66 -5.85 9.22
CA ARG A 221 13.59 -5.17 9.96
C ARG A 221 13.68 -3.65 9.87
N ARG A 222 14.09 -3.14 8.70
CA ARG A 222 14.23 -1.71 8.42
C ARG A 222 13.38 -1.35 7.22
N ASP A 223 12.42 -0.46 7.44
CA ASP A 223 11.58 0.12 6.40
C ASP A 223 12.31 1.31 5.76
N GLN A 224 13.05 1.02 4.68
CA GLN A 224 13.71 2.04 3.88
C GLN A 224 13.85 1.59 2.43
N HIS A 225 13.17 2.31 1.55
CA HIS A 225 13.11 2.00 0.13
C HIS A 225 14.35 2.51 -0.62
N ALA A 226 14.74 1.78 -1.65
CA ALA A 226 15.72 2.17 -2.67
C ALA A 226 15.02 2.39 -4.02
N ALA A 227 15.67 3.09 -4.94
CA ALA A 227 15.24 3.11 -6.34
C ALA A 227 15.35 1.69 -6.92
N LEU A 228 14.53 1.36 -7.89
CA LEU A 228 14.49 0.01 -8.47
C LEU A 228 15.88 -0.41 -8.96
N LEU A 229 16.26 -1.63 -8.65
CA LEU A 229 17.55 -2.26 -9.01
C LEU A 229 18.79 -1.56 -8.40
N THR A 230 18.62 -0.74 -7.37
CA THR A 230 19.75 -0.12 -6.66
C THR A 230 19.94 -0.67 -5.24
N GLY A 231 19.01 -1.48 -4.77
CA GLY A 231 19.02 -2.13 -3.47
C GLY A 231 19.23 -3.64 -3.55
N TYR A 232 18.47 -4.36 -2.77
CA TYR A 232 18.58 -5.81 -2.62
C TYR A 232 17.54 -6.62 -3.40
N LEU A 233 16.58 -5.97 -4.05
CA LEU A 233 15.61 -6.63 -4.92
C LEU A 233 16.32 -7.15 -6.18
N GLY A 234 16.30 -8.46 -6.36
CA GLY A 234 16.95 -9.07 -7.51
C GLY A 234 16.19 -8.84 -8.83
N PRO A 235 16.88 -8.63 -9.96
CA PRO A 235 16.22 -8.38 -11.24
C PRO A 235 15.34 -9.54 -11.71
N ARG A 236 15.68 -10.79 -11.34
CA ARG A 236 14.85 -11.97 -11.66
C ARG A 236 13.57 -12.02 -10.83
N ALA A 237 13.62 -11.61 -9.56
CA ALA A 237 12.41 -11.46 -8.73
C ALA A 237 11.54 -10.34 -9.25
N LEU A 238 12.13 -9.18 -9.59
CA LEU A 238 11.41 -8.05 -10.17
C LEU A 238 10.67 -8.46 -11.46
N HIS A 239 11.30 -9.21 -12.35
CA HIS A 239 10.66 -9.75 -13.55
C HIS A 239 9.46 -10.66 -13.20
N GLY A 240 9.61 -11.56 -12.22
CA GLY A 240 8.53 -12.41 -11.73
C GLY A 240 7.36 -11.61 -11.15
N ILE A 241 7.66 -10.55 -10.38
CA ILE A 241 6.65 -9.64 -9.82
C ILE A 241 5.85 -8.98 -10.94
N VAL A 242 6.52 -8.41 -11.95
CA VAL A 242 5.90 -7.73 -13.08
C VAL A 242 5.03 -8.70 -13.88
N ALA A 243 5.54 -9.90 -14.19
CA ALA A 243 4.79 -10.92 -14.93
C ALA A 243 3.53 -11.37 -14.17
N THR A 244 3.65 -11.60 -12.86
CA THR A 244 2.51 -11.97 -12.01
C THR A 244 1.50 -10.83 -11.91
N ALA A 245 1.97 -9.60 -11.76
CA ALA A 245 1.11 -8.43 -11.69
C ALA A 245 0.32 -8.21 -13.00
N ASP A 246 0.93 -8.48 -14.18
CA ASP A 246 0.21 -8.43 -15.46
C ASP A 246 -0.84 -9.53 -15.55
N LEU A 247 -0.50 -10.76 -15.14
CA LEU A 247 -1.42 -11.92 -15.15
C LEU A 247 -2.68 -11.68 -14.29
N TYR A 248 -2.49 -11.09 -13.10
CA TYR A 248 -3.59 -10.83 -12.16
C TYR A 248 -4.17 -9.41 -12.25
N ASN A 249 -3.67 -8.57 -13.15
CA ASN A 249 -4.01 -7.14 -13.26
C ASN A 249 -3.81 -6.36 -11.94
N TRP A 250 -2.73 -6.66 -11.22
CA TRP A 250 -2.36 -5.91 -10.02
C TRP A 250 -1.70 -4.59 -10.39
N PRO A 251 -2.25 -3.45 -10.00
CA PRO A 251 -1.56 -2.17 -10.14
C PRO A 251 -0.25 -2.17 -9.36
N LEU A 252 0.81 -1.61 -9.96
CA LEU A 252 2.09 -1.38 -9.32
C LEU A 252 2.21 0.08 -8.89
N ILE A 253 2.51 0.32 -7.63
CA ILE A 253 2.72 1.65 -7.06
C ILE A 253 4.16 1.74 -6.57
N LEU A 254 4.90 2.71 -7.09
CA LEU A 254 6.25 3.04 -6.69
C LEU A 254 6.23 4.02 -5.51
N GLU A 255 6.94 3.68 -4.45
CA GLU A 255 7.22 4.58 -3.32
C GLU A 255 8.72 4.83 -3.18
N THR A 256 9.44 4.62 -4.26
CA THR A 256 10.90 4.76 -4.33
C THR A 256 11.34 6.19 -4.01
N PRO A 257 12.52 6.36 -3.40
CA PRO A 257 13.04 7.68 -3.06
C PRO A 257 13.29 8.48 -4.33
N GLY A 258 12.69 9.64 -4.41
CA GLY A 258 12.80 10.53 -5.57
C GLY A 258 11.73 11.59 -5.50
N LYS A 259 12.12 12.80 -5.07
CA LYS A 259 11.18 13.92 -4.91
C LYS A 259 10.83 14.61 -6.22
N ASN A 260 11.48 14.26 -7.33
CA ASN A 260 11.27 14.91 -8.63
C ASN A 260 10.70 13.96 -9.69
N ALA A 261 10.12 14.53 -10.73
CA ALA A 261 9.53 13.81 -11.84
C ALA A 261 10.55 12.92 -12.57
N ALA A 262 11.81 13.33 -12.66
CA ALA A 262 12.85 12.60 -13.40
C ALA A 262 13.20 11.25 -12.74
N ALA A 263 13.32 11.20 -11.40
CA ALA A 263 13.59 9.96 -10.70
C ALA A 263 12.44 8.96 -10.86
N ARG A 264 11.20 9.42 -10.77
CA ARG A 264 10.00 8.58 -11.00
C ARG A 264 9.89 8.09 -12.43
N ALA A 265 10.29 8.92 -13.41
CA ALA A 265 10.31 8.54 -14.82
C ALA A 265 11.33 7.43 -15.10
N ALA A 266 12.49 7.46 -14.43
CA ALA A 266 13.51 6.41 -14.58
C ALA A 266 13.02 5.04 -14.10
N ASP A 267 12.40 4.96 -12.91
CA ASP A 267 11.82 3.71 -12.41
C ASP A 267 10.68 3.21 -13.31
N LEU A 268 9.85 4.13 -13.83
CA LEU A 268 8.79 3.78 -14.79
C LEU A 268 9.36 3.22 -16.09
N GLU A 269 10.47 3.77 -16.58
CA GLU A 269 11.13 3.29 -17.80
C GLU A 269 11.67 1.87 -17.62
N ILE A 270 12.28 1.56 -16.46
CA ILE A 270 12.71 0.20 -16.12
C ILE A 270 11.53 -0.78 -16.23
N LEU A 271 10.40 -0.45 -15.62
CA LEU A 271 9.22 -1.31 -15.62
C LEU A 271 8.61 -1.47 -17.02
N ARG A 272 8.54 -0.41 -17.81
CA ARG A 272 8.04 -0.47 -19.20
C ARG A 272 8.91 -1.35 -20.08
N ASN A 273 10.22 -1.25 -19.94
CA ASN A 273 11.15 -2.10 -20.68
C ASN A 273 10.99 -3.57 -20.30
N MET A 274 10.73 -3.88 -19.03
CA MET A 274 10.44 -5.25 -18.60
C MET A 274 9.13 -5.78 -19.18
N ILE A 275 8.07 -4.98 -19.18
CA ILE A 275 6.76 -5.38 -19.73
C ILE A 275 6.84 -5.63 -21.24
N MET A 276 7.62 -4.84 -21.98
CA MET A 276 7.82 -5.05 -23.42
C MET A 276 8.62 -6.32 -23.73
N GLY A 277 9.35 -6.86 -22.77
CA GLY A 277 10.12 -8.10 -22.87
C GLY A 277 9.39 -9.35 -22.39
N LEU A 278 8.16 -9.22 -21.88
CA LEU A 278 7.27 -10.33 -21.48
C LEU A 278 6.51 -10.87 -22.70
#